data_da8c91334048b6dcf1163751c1b66b91
#
_entry.id   da8c91334048b6dcf1163751c1b66b91
#
_cell.length_a   1.000
_cell.length_b   1.000
_cell.length_c   1.000
_cell.angle_alpha   90.00
_cell.angle_beta   90.00
_cell.angle_gamma   90.00
#
_symmetry.space_group_name_H-M   'P 1'
#
loop_
_entity.id
_entity.type
_entity.pdbx_description
1 polymer ?
#
loop_
_entity_poly.entity_id
_entity_poly.type
_entity_poly.pdbx_seq_one_letter_code
_entity_poly.pdbx_strand_id
1 'polypeptide(L)'
;MTTPILEIENLNGSFPSKQVLHDINLTLQPGRKLALVGESGSGKTVLSQGIMRLNPMVTFEGSLKYCGTNLLTQPERALQKLRGREIGMVFQEPMTALNPVMRVGEQIAEVLSLHLGLDKKQAWGRAIELLDETGIHQPEQKAQAYPFQLSGGQRQRAMIAMAVSAQPKLLIADEPTTALDVAVQAQILDLLSRLQEDHGMTMLYITHDLNLVRRFADDVAVMRNGRILETGKAAEVFANPQHEYTKMLLNAGTMRKVAPLPANPATVLKAEQIAFSIKESDGWFKKRDKTILNPISFDLKSGETLGIIGESGCGKTTLAKAVMHLIDSEGSLIVNGEPWKRELRREIQMVFQDPFGAFNPRMNVFDTVSEALRVHEPEMPREEMRRRVEEVLKQVGLPEDALERYPHAFSGGQRQRLAIARAIIVRPKILVLDEPTSALDVQWQQQILELLSSLQKEYGLAFIIISHDLAVIRAISHRVMVLKDGKIVEEGECENVFANPSSDYTRHLIAHSGHMVQEAV
;
A
#
# COMPACT_ATOMS: atom_id res chain seq x y z
N MET A 1 33.30 19.98 -12.55
CA MET A 1 31.91 19.55 -12.36
C MET A 1 31.85 18.08 -12.70
N THR A 2 31.35 17.25 -11.81
CA THR A 2 31.19 15.80 -12.07
C THR A 2 30.09 15.61 -13.11
N THR A 3 30.31 14.74 -14.11
CA THR A 3 29.33 14.44 -15.14
C THR A 3 28.13 13.72 -14.47
N PRO A 4 26.89 14.16 -14.70
CA PRO A 4 25.70 13.47 -14.18
C PRO A 4 25.65 12.00 -14.62
N ILE A 5 25.13 11.12 -13.76
CA ILE A 5 24.91 9.73 -14.13
C ILE A 5 23.69 9.58 -15.02
N LEU A 6 22.64 10.39 -14.74
CA LEU A 6 21.43 10.47 -15.55
C LEU A 6 21.09 11.93 -15.81
N GLU A 7 20.85 12.27 -17.08
CA GLU A 7 20.45 13.61 -17.52
C GLU A 7 19.27 13.46 -18.49
N ILE A 8 18.17 14.10 -18.15
CA ILE A 8 16.93 14.10 -18.93
C ILE A 8 16.61 15.54 -19.28
N GLU A 9 16.45 15.83 -20.58
CA GLU A 9 16.18 17.17 -21.09
C GLU A 9 15.02 17.14 -22.08
N ASN A 10 13.97 17.91 -21.78
CA ASN A 10 12.77 18.09 -22.60
C ASN A 10 12.15 16.74 -23.05
N LEU A 11 12.16 15.73 -22.14
CA LEU A 11 11.68 14.40 -22.47
C LEU A 11 10.15 14.38 -22.49
N ASN A 12 9.61 14.00 -23.65
CA ASN A 12 8.20 13.72 -23.84
C ASN A 12 8.01 12.21 -24.05
N GLY A 13 6.91 11.67 -23.53
CA GLY A 13 6.58 10.24 -23.65
C GLY A 13 5.11 10.06 -24.01
N SER A 14 4.83 9.31 -25.08
CA SER A 14 3.48 9.12 -25.62
C SER A 14 3.17 7.66 -25.88
N PHE A 15 2.01 7.21 -25.41
CA PHE A 15 1.32 6.05 -25.98
C PHE A 15 0.65 6.43 -27.31
N PRO A 16 0.20 5.48 -28.14
CA PRO A 16 -0.39 5.79 -29.44
C PRO A 16 -1.59 6.76 -29.39
N SER A 17 -2.33 6.77 -28.27
CA SER A 17 -3.54 7.59 -28.10
C SER A 17 -3.40 8.75 -27.10
N LYS A 18 -2.28 8.81 -26.33
CA LYS A 18 -2.17 9.76 -25.22
C LYS A 18 -0.72 10.06 -24.87
N GLN A 19 -0.37 11.34 -24.83
CA GLN A 19 0.87 11.79 -24.22
C GLN A 19 0.76 11.71 -22.69
N VAL A 20 1.78 11.18 -22.04
CA VAL A 20 1.80 10.92 -20.59
C VAL A 20 2.99 11.57 -19.87
N LEU A 21 4.07 11.90 -20.59
CA LEU A 21 5.19 12.70 -20.10
C LEU A 21 5.29 13.97 -20.93
N HIS A 22 5.47 15.08 -20.22
CA HIS A 22 5.47 16.41 -20.83
C HIS A 22 6.66 17.21 -20.33
N ASP A 23 7.63 17.44 -21.21
CA ASP A 23 8.79 18.30 -20.96
C ASP A 23 9.52 17.98 -19.64
N ILE A 24 9.87 16.72 -19.45
CA ILE A 24 10.59 16.27 -18.26
C ILE A 24 12.04 16.72 -18.33
N ASN A 25 12.46 17.44 -17.29
CA ASN A 25 13.83 17.86 -17.07
C ASN A 25 14.28 17.34 -15.70
N LEU A 26 15.31 16.49 -15.66
CA LEU A 26 15.79 15.86 -14.43
C LEU A 26 17.27 15.52 -14.54
N THR A 27 18.02 15.81 -13.49
CA THR A 27 19.44 15.48 -13.41
C THR A 27 19.73 14.73 -12.12
N LEU A 28 20.45 13.61 -12.22
CA LEU A 28 20.88 12.81 -11.08
C LEU A 28 22.40 12.73 -11.02
N GLN A 29 22.96 13.21 -9.92
CA GLN A 29 24.41 13.21 -9.69
C GLN A 29 24.89 11.85 -9.17
N PRO A 30 26.13 11.44 -9.49
CA PRO A 30 26.70 10.19 -8.98
C PRO A 30 26.68 10.12 -7.45
N GLY A 31 26.34 8.95 -6.90
CA GLY A 31 26.32 8.66 -5.47
C GLY A 31 25.14 9.27 -4.70
N ARG A 32 24.23 9.99 -5.36
CA ARG A 32 23.08 10.61 -4.70
C ARG A 32 21.81 9.77 -4.79
N LYS A 33 20.92 9.99 -3.83
CA LYS A 33 19.57 9.42 -3.75
C LYS A 33 18.56 10.49 -4.15
N LEU A 34 17.98 10.37 -5.36
CA LEU A 34 16.91 11.23 -5.84
C LEU A 34 15.56 10.52 -5.66
N ALA A 35 14.64 11.12 -4.92
CA ALA A 35 13.27 10.65 -4.84
C ALA A 35 12.38 11.31 -5.90
N LEU A 36 11.67 10.51 -6.68
CA LEU A 36 10.61 10.96 -7.58
C LEU A 36 9.26 10.69 -6.94
N VAL A 37 8.54 11.74 -6.55
CA VAL A 37 7.29 11.64 -5.80
C VAL A 37 6.10 12.19 -6.57
N GLY A 38 4.92 11.65 -6.30
CA GLY A 38 3.66 12.12 -6.92
C GLY A 38 2.57 11.06 -6.81
N GLU A 39 1.36 11.43 -7.19
CA GLU A 39 0.18 10.55 -7.18
C GLU A 39 0.31 9.39 -8.16
N SER A 40 -0.52 8.34 -7.96
CA SER A 40 -0.67 7.25 -8.92
C SER A 40 -1.13 7.82 -10.28
N GLY A 41 -0.55 7.30 -11.37
CA GLY A 41 -0.84 7.83 -12.71
C GLY A 41 -0.17 9.16 -13.07
N SER A 42 0.70 9.74 -12.21
CA SER A 42 1.46 10.95 -12.55
C SER A 42 2.54 10.73 -13.62
N GLY A 43 2.86 9.47 -13.98
CA GLY A 43 3.84 9.12 -15.00
C GLY A 43 5.18 8.58 -14.48
N LYS A 44 5.35 8.42 -13.15
CA LYS A 44 6.61 7.96 -12.52
C LYS A 44 7.11 6.63 -13.08
N THR A 45 6.25 5.61 -13.10
CA THR A 45 6.58 4.29 -13.64
C THR A 45 6.85 4.33 -15.16
N VAL A 46 6.16 5.20 -15.91
CA VAL A 46 6.45 5.39 -17.34
C VAL A 46 7.83 6.01 -17.52
N LEU A 47 8.22 6.96 -16.67
CA LEU A 47 9.55 7.55 -16.71
C LEU A 47 10.63 6.52 -16.32
N SER A 48 10.44 5.75 -15.24
CA SER A 48 11.40 4.72 -14.80
C SER A 48 11.62 3.64 -15.85
N GLN A 49 10.54 3.12 -16.42
CA GLN A 49 10.60 2.15 -17.52
C GLN A 49 11.18 2.77 -18.79
N GLY A 50 10.93 4.07 -19.01
CA GLY A 50 11.49 4.85 -20.13
C GLY A 50 13.01 4.95 -20.07
N ILE A 51 13.61 5.14 -18.90
CA ILE A 51 15.07 5.16 -18.70
C ILE A 51 15.68 3.84 -19.18
N MET A 52 15.03 2.72 -18.93
CA MET A 52 15.47 1.41 -19.39
C MET A 52 14.89 1.00 -20.73
N ARG A 53 14.01 1.79 -21.34
CA ARG A 53 13.26 1.47 -22.57
C ARG A 53 12.60 0.09 -22.53
N LEU A 54 11.93 -0.22 -21.42
CA LEU A 54 11.27 -1.53 -21.21
C LEU A 54 9.90 -1.62 -21.88
N ASN A 55 9.22 -0.48 -22.08
CA ASN A 55 7.88 -0.44 -22.64
C ASN A 55 7.94 -0.05 -24.12
N PRO A 56 7.74 -1.00 -25.06
CA PRO A 56 7.81 -0.72 -26.51
C PRO A 56 6.60 0.09 -27.03
N MET A 57 5.54 0.22 -26.22
CA MET A 57 4.32 0.99 -26.59
C MET A 57 4.50 2.48 -26.38
N VAL A 58 5.56 2.92 -25.68
CA VAL A 58 5.82 4.33 -25.41
C VAL A 58 6.90 4.85 -26.35
N THR A 59 6.56 5.88 -27.11
CA THR A 59 7.51 6.64 -27.92
C THR A 59 8.03 7.80 -27.11
N PHE A 60 9.36 8.00 -27.10
CA PHE A 60 10.03 9.09 -26.39
C PHE A 60 10.66 10.06 -27.38
N GLU A 61 10.53 11.36 -27.07
CA GLU A 61 11.18 12.48 -27.78
C GLU A 61 11.94 13.35 -26.77
N GLY A 62 13.04 13.97 -27.20
CA GLY A 62 13.91 14.76 -26.34
C GLY A 62 15.26 14.09 -26.12
N SER A 63 15.86 14.26 -24.94
CA SER A 63 17.17 13.72 -24.60
C SER A 63 17.10 12.95 -23.29
N LEU A 64 17.65 11.72 -23.30
CA LEU A 64 17.78 10.89 -22.11
C LEU A 64 19.18 10.28 -22.12
N LYS A 65 20.11 10.84 -21.33
CA LYS A 65 21.50 10.44 -21.31
C LYS A 65 21.85 9.69 -20.02
N TYR A 66 22.53 8.58 -20.17
CA TYR A 66 23.20 7.84 -19.10
C TYR A 66 24.70 7.97 -19.28
N CYS A 67 25.42 8.49 -18.30
CA CYS A 67 26.86 8.77 -18.38
C CYS A 67 27.23 9.49 -19.70
N GLY A 68 26.45 10.49 -20.11
CA GLY A 68 26.63 11.25 -21.35
C GLY A 68 26.16 10.58 -22.63
N THR A 69 25.77 9.30 -22.61
CA THR A 69 25.30 8.56 -23.79
C THR A 69 23.77 8.62 -23.89
N ASN A 70 23.23 9.12 -24.99
CA ASN A 70 21.79 9.19 -25.21
C ASN A 70 21.20 7.79 -25.44
N LEU A 71 20.37 7.32 -24.52
CA LEU A 71 19.75 5.99 -24.56
C LEU A 71 18.65 5.87 -25.62
N LEU A 72 18.02 6.97 -26.03
CA LEU A 72 16.93 6.93 -27.03
C LEU A 72 17.43 6.51 -28.40
N THR A 73 18.71 6.78 -28.71
CA THR A 73 19.33 6.47 -30.00
C THR A 73 20.09 5.14 -30.01
N GLN A 74 20.23 4.48 -28.83
CA GLN A 74 20.97 3.23 -28.74
C GLN A 74 20.20 2.04 -29.31
N PRO A 75 20.91 1.14 -30.04
CA PRO A 75 20.31 -0.11 -30.49
C PRO A 75 20.05 -1.05 -29.31
N GLU A 76 19.07 -1.94 -29.46
CA GLU A 76 18.63 -2.87 -28.39
C GLU A 76 19.78 -3.69 -27.79
N ARG A 77 20.73 -4.16 -28.61
CA ARG A 77 21.93 -4.89 -28.14
C ARG A 77 22.79 -4.08 -27.17
N ALA A 78 22.86 -2.74 -27.32
CA ALA A 78 23.58 -1.88 -26.39
C ALA A 78 22.80 -1.72 -25.09
N LEU A 79 21.48 -1.57 -25.18
CA LEU A 79 20.60 -1.47 -24.00
C LEU A 79 20.60 -2.76 -23.16
N GLN A 80 20.61 -3.94 -23.80
CA GLN A 80 20.71 -5.23 -23.11
C GLN A 80 22.00 -5.35 -22.26
N LYS A 81 23.10 -4.75 -22.70
CA LYS A 81 24.35 -4.71 -21.90
C LYS A 81 24.29 -3.75 -20.72
N LEU A 82 23.44 -2.73 -20.78
CA LEU A 82 23.25 -1.77 -19.69
C LEU A 82 22.27 -2.29 -18.63
N ARG A 83 21.17 -2.90 -19.09
CA ARG A 83 20.14 -3.46 -18.21
C ARG A 83 20.71 -4.59 -17.36
N GLY A 84 20.53 -4.49 -16.05
CA GLY A 84 21.02 -5.44 -15.06
C GLY A 84 22.49 -5.25 -14.68
N ARG A 85 23.39 -4.81 -15.61
CA ARG A 85 24.79 -4.60 -15.32
C ARG A 85 25.13 -3.21 -14.84
N GLU A 86 24.68 -2.18 -15.57
CA GLU A 86 24.99 -0.79 -15.27
C GLU A 86 23.79 -0.10 -14.59
N ILE A 87 22.59 -0.50 -14.97
CA ILE A 87 21.31 0.00 -14.44
C ILE A 87 20.51 -1.20 -13.91
N GLY A 88 20.37 -1.27 -12.59
CA GLY A 88 19.50 -2.22 -11.91
C GLY A 88 18.09 -1.65 -11.71
N MET A 89 17.09 -2.50 -11.63
CA MET A 89 15.71 -2.07 -11.35
C MET A 89 15.02 -2.99 -10.35
N VAL A 90 14.43 -2.39 -9.33
CA VAL A 90 13.49 -3.01 -8.40
C VAL A 90 12.10 -2.59 -8.83
N PHE A 91 11.26 -3.56 -9.19
CA PHE A 91 9.90 -3.32 -9.68
C PHE A 91 8.90 -3.19 -8.53
N GLN A 92 7.76 -2.56 -8.81
CA GLN A 92 6.69 -2.30 -7.85
C GLN A 92 6.11 -3.59 -7.23
N GLU A 93 5.95 -4.65 -8.05
CA GLU A 93 5.35 -5.90 -7.61
C GLU A 93 6.33 -7.08 -7.72
N PRO A 94 6.83 -7.62 -6.59
CA PRO A 94 7.75 -8.77 -6.61
C PRO A 94 7.15 -10.04 -7.22
N MET A 95 5.81 -10.18 -7.14
CA MET A 95 5.10 -11.36 -7.70
C MET A 95 5.12 -11.41 -9.22
N THR A 96 5.14 -10.26 -9.87
CA THR A 96 5.19 -10.14 -11.33
C THR A 96 6.62 -10.03 -11.85
N ALA A 97 7.55 -9.56 -11.00
CA ALA A 97 8.95 -9.39 -11.34
C ALA A 97 9.75 -10.72 -11.27
N LEU A 98 9.44 -11.57 -10.29
CA LEU A 98 10.08 -12.88 -10.14
C LEU A 98 9.32 -13.94 -10.95
N ASN A 99 10.05 -14.78 -11.67
CA ASN A 99 9.49 -15.91 -12.41
C ASN A 99 8.93 -16.97 -11.42
N PRO A 100 7.61 -17.23 -11.38
CA PRO A 100 7.01 -18.11 -10.38
C PRO A 100 7.39 -19.58 -10.51
N VAL A 101 7.90 -20.01 -11.68
CA VAL A 101 8.29 -21.41 -11.97
C VAL A 101 9.79 -21.64 -11.91
N MET A 102 10.58 -20.63 -11.51
CA MET A 102 12.02 -20.74 -11.27
C MET A 102 12.34 -20.53 -9.78
N ARG A 103 13.37 -21.22 -9.29
CA ARG A 103 13.86 -21.00 -7.91
C ARG A 103 14.49 -19.63 -7.79
N VAL A 104 14.38 -19.04 -6.61
CA VAL A 104 14.88 -17.67 -6.36
C VAL A 104 16.39 -17.57 -6.60
N GLY A 105 17.18 -18.54 -6.11
CA GLY A 105 18.63 -18.57 -6.32
C GLY A 105 19.02 -18.72 -7.80
N GLU A 106 18.24 -19.46 -8.59
CA GLU A 106 18.46 -19.60 -10.04
C GLU A 106 18.31 -18.28 -10.79
N GLN A 107 17.31 -17.47 -10.44
CA GLN A 107 17.08 -16.17 -11.06
C GLN A 107 18.21 -15.17 -10.75
N ILE A 108 18.71 -15.16 -9.52
CA ILE A 108 19.88 -14.33 -9.16
C ILE A 108 21.14 -14.83 -9.86
N ALA A 109 21.37 -16.16 -9.89
CA ALA A 109 22.51 -16.76 -10.52
C ALA A 109 22.53 -16.54 -12.06
N GLU A 110 21.36 -16.47 -12.69
CA GLU A 110 21.23 -16.13 -14.11
C GLU A 110 21.80 -14.75 -14.41
N VAL A 111 21.45 -13.72 -13.63
CA VAL A 111 21.98 -12.35 -13.77
C VAL A 111 23.51 -12.35 -13.62
N LEU A 112 24.03 -13.04 -12.61
CA LEU A 112 25.47 -13.15 -12.35
C LEU A 112 26.22 -13.83 -13.50
N SER A 113 25.68 -14.94 -14.02
CA SER A 113 26.28 -15.64 -15.15
C SER A 113 26.23 -14.80 -16.44
N LEU A 114 25.13 -14.14 -16.70
CA LEU A 114 24.93 -13.34 -17.91
C LEU A 114 25.84 -12.10 -17.94
N HIS A 115 25.94 -11.38 -16.83
CA HIS A 115 26.61 -10.08 -16.77
C HIS A 115 28.03 -10.11 -16.23
N LEU A 116 28.37 -11.07 -15.37
CA LEU A 116 29.70 -11.20 -14.78
C LEU A 116 30.48 -12.41 -15.32
N GLY A 117 29.84 -13.28 -16.13
CA GLY A 117 30.49 -14.44 -16.71
C GLY A 117 30.82 -15.55 -15.68
N LEU A 118 30.18 -15.54 -14.51
CA LEU A 118 30.40 -16.56 -13.49
C LEU A 118 29.88 -17.93 -13.93
N ASP A 119 30.62 -18.98 -13.62
CA ASP A 119 30.13 -20.34 -13.83
C ASP A 119 28.95 -20.67 -12.89
N LYS A 120 28.24 -21.77 -13.16
CA LYS A 120 27.04 -22.16 -12.40
C LYS A 120 27.28 -22.28 -10.90
N LYS A 121 28.45 -22.80 -10.49
CA LYS A 121 28.77 -23.02 -9.07
C LYS A 121 29.09 -21.70 -8.37
N GLN A 122 29.88 -20.85 -9.03
CA GLN A 122 30.22 -19.51 -8.53
C GLN A 122 28.97 -18.63 -8.45
N ALA A 123 28.14 -18.61 -9.49
CA ALA A 123 26.92 -17.84 -9.54
C ALA A 123 25.92 -18.28 -8.46
N TRP A 124 25.78 -19.60 -8.24
CA TRP A 124 24.94 -20.14 -7.17
C TRP A 124 25.43 -19.76 -5.78
N GLY A 125 26.74 -19.90 -5.51
CA GLY A 125 27.34 -19.49 -4.23
C GLY A 125 27.12 -17.99 -3.97
N ARG A 126 27.39 -17.15 -4.98
CA ARG A 126 27.18 -15.70 -4.85
C ARG A 126 25.71 -15.32 -4.69
N ALA A 127 24.78 -16.05 -5.30
CA ALA A 127 23.35 -15.85 -5.10
C ALA A 127 22.91 -16.08 -3.65
N ILE A 128 23.47 -17.10 -2.98
CA ILE A 128 23.22 -17.37 -1.54
C ILE A 128 23.77 -16.23 -0.68
N GLU A 129 25.01 -15.76 -0.95
CA GLU A 129 25.60 -14.63 -0.23
C GLU A 129 24.75 -13.35 -0.37
N LEU A 130 24.26 -13.03 -1.57
CA LEU A 130 23.38 -11.87 -1.82
C LEU A 130 22.04 -11.99 -1.09
N LEU A 131 21.48 -13.19 -0.96
CA LEU A 131 20.28 -13.40 -0.15
C LEU A 131 20.54 -13.15 1.34
N ASP A 132 21.73 -13.53 1.84
CA ASP A 132 22.16 -13.24 3.20
C ASP A 132 22.41 -11.74 3.42
N GLU A 133 23.13 -11.08 2.51
CA GLU A 133 23.39 -9.63 2.50
C GLU A 133 22.08 -8.81 2.53
N THR A 134 21.02 -9.29 1.87
CA THR A 134 19.69 -8.68 1.92
C THR A 134 18.87 -9.09 3.14
N GLY A 135 19.44 -9.85 4.08
CA GLY A 135 18.82 -10.22 5.36
C GLY A 135 17.74 -11.30 5.24
N ILE A 136 17.89 -12.21 4.29
CA ILE A 136 17.03 -13.40 4.20
C ILE A 136 17.61 -14.50 5.10
N HIS A 137 16.88 -14.85 6.17
CA HIS A 137 17.26 -15.96 7.06
C HIS A 137 17.24 -17.31 6.32
N GLN A 138 18.23 -18.17 6.60
CA GLN A 138 18.42 -19.48 5.95
C GLN A 138 18.57 -19.36 4.43
N PRO A 139 19.54 -18.56 3.92
CA PRO A 139 19.66 -18.20 2.52
C PRO A 139 19.81 -19.41 1.61
N GLU A 140 20.52 -20.49 2.04
CA GLU A 140 20.67 -21.73 1.27
C GLU A 140 19.32 -22.41 1.02
N GLN A 141 18.46 -22.47 2.04
CA GLN A 141 17.13 -23.06 1.91
C GLN A 141 16.23 -22.17 1.05
N LYS A 142 16.30 -20.86 1.24
CA LYS A 142 15.48 -19.87 0.51
C LYS A 142 15.91 -19.73 -0.93
N ALA A 143 17.18 -19.92 -1.28
CA ALA A 143 17.65 -20.01 -2.66
C ALA A 143 16.99 -21.16 -3.44
N GLN A 144 16.69 -22.28 -2.77
CA GLN A 144 15.99 -23.43 -3.37
C GLN A 144 14.47 -23.23 -3.48
N ALA A 145 13.91 -22.24 -2.77
CA ALA A 145 12.49 -21.99 -2.75
C ALA A 145 12.01 -21.30 -4.04
N TYR A 146 10.73 -21.52 -4.36
CA TYR A 146 10.03 -20.74 -5.40
C TYR A 146 9.46 -19.45 -4.79
N PRO A 147 9.22 -18.39 -5.60
CA PRO A 147 8.72 -17.10 -5.11
C PRO A 147 7.47 -17.20 -4.24
N PHE A 148 6.51 -18.07 -4.56
CA PHE A 148 5.26 -18.25 -3.81
C PHE A 148 5.47 -18.85 -2.40
N GLN A 149 6.63 -19.46 -2.12
CA GLN A 149 6.99 -20.03 -0.82
C GLN A 149 7.64 -19.00 0.13
N LEU A 150 7.89 -17.77 -0.36
CA LEU A 150 8.44 -16.68 0.41
C LEU A 150 7.34 -15.74 0.91
N SER A 151 7.54 -15.08 2.06
CA SER A 151 6.70 -13.96 2.49
C SER A 151 6.87 -12.74 1.58
N GLY A 152 5.95 -11.75 1.65
CA GLY A 152 6.04 -10.51 0.87
C GLY A 152 7.38 -9.81 1.03
N GLY A 153 7.82 -9.59 2.27
CA GLY A 153 9.11 -8.97 2.56
C GLY A 153 10.31 -9.80 2.11
N GLN A 154 10.25 -11.14 2.19
CA GLN A 154 11.31 -12.02 1.67
C GLN A 154 11.40 -11.97 0.13
N ARG A 155 10.26 -11.91 -0.58
CA ARG A 155 10.25 -11.73 -2.03
C ARG A 155 10.85 -10.39 -2.43
N GLN A 156 10.53 -9.33 -1.69
CA GLN A 156 11.09 -8.01 -1.92
C GLN A 156 12.60 -8.01 -1.75
N ARG A 157 13.11 -8.60 -0.67
CA ARG A 157 14.55 -8.74 -0.42
C ARG A 157 15.26 -9.57 -1.50
N ALA A 158 14.62 -10.63 -1.99
CA ALA A 158 15.14 -11.45 -3.09
C ALA A 158 15.18 -10.68 -4.42
N MET A 159 14.16 -9.86 -4.71
CA MET A 159 14.14 -8.99 -5.88
C MET A 159 15.23 -7.91 -5.80
N ILE A 160 15.46 -7.33 -4.62
CA ILE A 160 16.56 -6.39 -4.39
C ILE A 160 17.90 -7.09 -4.60
N ALA A 161 18.10 -8.29 -4.02
CA ALA A 161 19.31 -9.09 -4.24
C ALA A 161 19.59 -9.31 -5.73
N MET A 162 18.56 -9.65 -6.51
CA MET A 162 18.66 -9.81 -7.96
C MET A 162 19.04 -8.50 -8.66
N ALA A 163 18.40 -7.38 -8.29
CA ALA A 163 18.63 -6.07 -8.92
C ALA A 163 20.04 -5.52 -8.66
N VAL A 164 20.65 -5.81 -7.49
CA VAL A 164 21.99 -5.33 -7.12
C VAL A 164 23.10 -6.34 -7.42
N SER A 165 22.78 -7.55 -7.87
CA SER A 165 23.72 -8.67 -8.00
C SER A 165 24.93 -8.39 -8.89
N ALA A 166 24.75 -7.60 -9.96
CA ALA A 166 25.83 -7.20 -10.86
C ALA A 166 26.49 -5.87 -10.45
N GLN A 167 26.19 -5.32 -9.25
CA GLN A 167 26.69 -4.05 -8.72
C GLN A 167 26.49 -2.86 -9.69
N PRO A 168 25.22 -2.52 -10.02
CA PRO A 168 24.92 -1.46 -10.96
C PRO A 168 25.34 -0.10 -10.43
N LYS A 169 25.71 0.83 -11.32
CA LYS A 169 26.01 2.22 -10.95
C LYS A 169 24.74 3.03 -10.63
N LEU A 170 23.63 2.68 -11.27
CA LEU A 170 22.31 3.29 -11.06
C LEU A 170 21.31 2.21 -10.67
N LEU A 171 20.68 2.37 -9.52
CA LEU A 171 19.54 1.56 -9.09
C LEU A 171 18.26 2.39 -9.21
N ILE A 172 17.30 1.90 -9.98
CA ILE A 172 15.95 2.44 -10.06
C ILE A 172 15.07 1.58 -9.15
N ALA A 173 14.49 2.18 -8.12
CA ALA A 173 13.59 1.49 -7.20
C ALA A 173 12.17 2.06 -7.36
N ASP A 174 11.30 1.34 -8.08
CA ASP A 174 9.94 1.75 -8.38
C ASP A 174 8.98 1.21 -7.32
N GLU A 175 8.59 2.07 -6.39
CA GLU A 175 7.73 1.77 -5.23
C GLU A 175 8.14 0.48 -4.47
N PRO A 176 9.40 0.34 -4.05
CA PRO A 176 9.92 -0.92 -3.52
C PRO A 176 9.36 -1.32 -2.15
N THR A 177 8.54 -0.48 -1.55
CA THR A 177 7.92 -0.69 -0.23
C THR A 177 6.40 -0.79 -0.26
N THR A 178 5.78 -0.69 -1.43
CA THR A 178 4.31 -0.79 -1.60
C THR A 178 3.82 -2.17 -1.15
N ALA A 179 2.69 -2.20 -0.45
CA ALA A 179 2.05 -3.38 0.15
C ALA A 179 2.87 -4.08 1.26
N LEU A 180 3.86 -3.40 1.83
CA LEU A 180 4.58 -3.86 3.01
C LEU A 180 4.13 -3.09 4.25
N ASP A 181 4.21 -3.71 5.42
CA ASP A 181 3.97 -3.01 6.68
C ASP A 181 5.10 -2.04 7.03
N VAL A 182 4.80 -1.05 7.88
CA VAL A 182 5.70 0.06 8.22
C VAL A 182 7.06 -0.41 8.73
N ALA A 183 7.11 -1.50 9.51
CA ALA A 183 8.37 -2.02 10.05
C ALA A 183 9.23 -2.64 8.94
N VAL A 184 8.62 -3.41 8.03
CA VAL A 184 9.31 -3.99 6.88
C VAL A 184 9.71 -2.90 5.88
N GLN A 185 8.88 -1.86 5.68
CA GLN A 185 9.25 -0.70 4.86
C GLN A 185 10.52 -0.03 5.36
N ALA A 186 10.61 0.26 6.67
CA ALA A 186 11.80 0.85 7.28
C ALA A 186 13.03 -0.03 7.06
N GLN A 187 12.92 -1.34 7.29
CA GLN A 187 14.01 -2.29 7.07
C GLN A 187 14.48 -2.34 5.59
N ILE A 188 13.57 -2.23 4.63
CA ILE A 188 13.91 -2.19 3.20
C ILE A 188 14.64 -0.89 2.84
N LEU A 189 14.23 0.24 3.40
CA LEU A 189 14.92 1.52 3.18
C LEU A 189 16.33 1.53 3.78
N ASP A 190 16.48 1.00 5.01
CA ASP A 190 17.79 0.85 5.64
C ASP A 190 18.70 -0.09 4.84
N LEU A 191 18.14 -1.19 4.31
CA LEU A 191 18.85 -2.09 3.41
C LEU A 191 19.31 -1.39 2.12
N LEU A 192 18.41 -0.65 1.45
CA LEU A 192 18.73 0.09 0.23
C LEU A 192 19.78 1.19 0.48
N SER A 193 19.70 1.91 1.62
CA SER A 193 20.71 2.91 2.01
C SER A 193 22.08 2.27 2.20
N ARG A 194 22.14 1.16 2.97
CA ARG A 194 23.39 0.43 3.19
C ARG A 194 23.99 -0.09 1.89
N LEU A 195 23.20 -0.75 1.04
CA LEU A 195 23.68 -1.24 -0.26
C LEU A 195 24.16 -0.11 -1.18
N GLN A 196 23.48 1.05 -1.12
CA GLN A 196 23.89 2.23 -1.89
C GLN A 196 25.24 2.77 -1.41
N GLU A 197 25.47 2.85 -0.11
CA GLU A 197 26.74 3.30 0.49
C GLU A 197 27.86 2.29 0.24
N ASP A 198 27.64 1.00 0.49
CA ASP A 198 28.63 -0.06 0.35
C ASP A 198 29.13 -0.21 -1.10
N HIS A 199 28.26 -0.04 -2.08
CA HIS A 199 28.59 -0.18 -3.51
C HIS A 199 28.78 1.15 -4.25
N GLY A 200 28.62 2.29 -3.58
CA GLY A 200 28.75 3.62 -4.20
C GLY A 200 27.73 3.86 -5.31
N MET A 201 26.56 3.22 -5.24
CA MET A 201 25.52 3.32 -6.25
C MET A 201 24.83 4.69 -6.20
N THR A 202 24.28 5.09 -7.34
CA THR A 202 23.32 6.20 -7.43
C THR A 202 21.91 5.63 -7.41
N MET A 203 20.95 6.31 -6.79
CA MET A 203 19.59 5.77 -6.68
C MET A 203 18.54 6.75 -7.17
N LEU A 204 17.64 6.26 -8.03
CA LEU A 204 16.37 6.88 -8.33
C LEU A 204 15.26 6.10 -7.59
N TYR A 205 14.72 6.71 -6.53
CA TYR A 205 13.70 6.11 -5.68
C TYR A 205 12.34 6.70 -6.01
N ILE A 206 11.40 5.86 -6.41
CA ILE A 206 10.05 6.30 -6.79
C ILE A 206 9.09 5.88 -5.68
N THR A 207 8.29 6.82 -5.20
CA THR A 207 7.28 6.59 -4.16
C THR A 207 6.18 7.64 -4.20
N HIS A 208 5.08 7.35 -3.54
CA HIS A 208 4.04 8.32 -3.19
C HIS A 208 4.12 8.76 -1.72
N ASP A 209 4.98 8.14 -0.89
CA ASP A 209 5.12 8.44 0.54
C ASP A 209 6.23 9.47 0.80
N LEU A 210 5.81 10.71 1.09
CA LEU A 210 6.71 11.83 1.39
C LEU A 210 7.42 11.70 2.74
N ASN A 211 6.85 10.97 3.70
CA ASN A 211 7.47 10.79 5.01
C ASN A 211 8.71 9.91 4.91
N LEU A 212 8.66 8.88 4.06
CA LEU A 212 9.82 8.05 3.75
C LEU A 212 10.91 8.88 3.05
N VAL A 213 10.52 9.72 2.07
CA VAL A 213 11.46 10.55 1.30
C VAL A 213 12.22 11.52 2.19
N ARG A 214 11.56 12.15 3.15
CA ARG A 214 12.19 13.09 4.10
C ARG A 214 13.37 12.48 4.87
N ARG A 215 13.32 11.19 5.14
CA ARG A 215 14.35 10.47 5.92
C ARG A 215 15.43 9.83 5.04
N PHE A 216 15.13 9.57 3.80
CA PHE A 216 15.93 8.71 2.93
C PHE A 216 16.64 9.45 1.79
N ALA A 217 15.99 10.45 1.17
CA ALA A 217 16.48 11.07 -0.06
C ALA A 217 17.35 12.32 0.18
N ASP A 218 18.36 12.51 -0.68
CA ASP A 218 19.15 13.74 -0.73
C ASP A 218 18.42 14.83 -1.50
N ASP A 219 17.84 14.44 -2.65
CA ASP A 219 17.10 15.33 -3.56
C ASP A 219 15.69 14.77 -3.80
N VAL A 220 14.77 15.66 -4.13
CA VAL A 220 13.39 15.31 -4.48
C VAL A 220 12.95 15.98 -5.77
N ALA A 221 12.19 15.26 -6.57
CA ALA A 221 11.45 15.77 -7.72
C ALA A 221 9.96 15.44 -7.54
N VAL A 222 9.11 16.45 -7.55
CA VAL A 222 7.65 16.30 -7.38
C VAL A 222 7.00 16.29 -8.75
N MET A 223 6.29 15.20 -9.06
CA MET A 223 5.69 14.97 -10.37
C MET A 223 4.17 14.91 -10.31
N ARG A 224 3.49 15.59 -11.23
CA ARG A 224 2.04 15.55 -11.41
C ARG A 224 1.67 15.65 -12.88
N ASN A 225 0.71 14.85 -13.33
CA ASN A 225 0.18 14.87 -14.70
C ASN A 225 1.29 14.87 -15.77
N GLY A 226 2.31 14.04 -15.60
CA GLY A 226 3.42 13.92 -16.55
C GLY A 226 4.41 15.06 -16.54
N ARG A 227 4.39 15.96 -15.56
CA ARG A 227 5.32 17.11 -15.43
C ARG A 227 6.04 17.10 -14.09
N ILE A 228 7.29 17.52 -14.07
CA ILE A 228 8.00 17.85 -12.82
C ILE A 228 7.61 19.28 -12.45
N LEU A 229 7.01 19.44 -11.26
CA LEU A 229 6.50 20.72 -10.77
C LEU A 229 7.48 21.43 -9.85
N GLU A 230 8.25 20.67 -9.09
CA GLU A 230 9.24 21.18 -8.14
C GLU A 230 10.39 20.18 -7.99
N THR A 231 11.61 20.67 -7.87
CA THR A 231 12.82 19.86 -7.64
C THR A 231 13.81 20.63 -6.79
N GLY A 232 14.56 19.91 -5.96
CA GLY A 232 15.57 20.51 -5.09
C GLY A 232 16.08 19.53 -4.05
N LYS A 233 16.87 20.02 -3.10
CA LYS A 233 17.28 19.22 -1.95
C LYS A 233 16.05 18.88 -1.11
N ALA A 234 15.94 17.62 -0.70
CA ALA A 234 14.76 17.15 0.04
C ALA A 234 14.49 18.01 1.29
N ALA A 235 15.52 18.33 2.08
CA ALA A 235 15.37 19.18 3.27
C ALA A 235 14.82 20.58 2.96
N GLU A 236 15.23 21.19 1.85
CA GLU A 236 14.80 22.54 1.45
C GLU A 236 13.34 22.53 0.96
N VAL A 237 13.00 21.58 0.06
CA VAL A 237 11.65 21.45 -0.51
C VAL A 237 10.62 21.13 0.58
N PHE A 238 10.98 20.27 1.56
CA PHE A 238 10.07 19.92 2.66
C PHE A 238 9.94 21.02 3.72
N ALA A 239 10.97 21.85 3.93
CA ALA A 239 10.90 22.98 4.85
C ALA A 239 10.14 24.17 4.27
N ASN A 240 10.28 24.43 2.96
CA ASN A 240 9.69 25.58 2.30
C ASN A 240 9.22 25.24 0.88
N PRO A 241 8.16 24.43 0.74
CA PRO A 241 7.63 24.04 -0.57
C PRO A 241 7.11 25.26 -1.33
N GLN A 242 7.54 25.43 -2.58
CA GLN A 242 7.14 26.57 -3.41
C GLN A 242 5.85 26.28 -4.17
N HIS A 243 5.69 25.06 -4.69
CA HIS A 243 4.54 24.70 -5.50
C HIS A 243 3.33 24.30 -4.63
N GLU A 244 2.13 24.80 -4.96
CA GLU A 244 0.89 24.52 -4.22
C GLU A 244 0.58 23.01 -4.09
N TYR A 245 0.90 22.24 -5.13
CA TYR A 245 0.73 20.78 -5.10
C TYR A 245 1.66 20.11 -4.07
N THR A 246 2.91 20.56 -3.94
CA THR A 246 3.84 20.07 -2.92
C THR A 246 3.32 20.38 -1.51
N LYS A 247 2.81 21.60 -1.29
CA LYS A 247 2.17 21.99 -0.02
C LYS A 247 0.96 21.11 0.30
N MET A 248 0.13 20.85 -0.72
CA MET A 248 -1.02 19.95 -0.57
C MET A 248 -0.60 18.53 -0.17
N LEU A 249 0.40 17.96 -0.83
CA LEU A 249 0.90 16.62 -0.51
C LEU A 249 1.47 16.54 0.91
N LEU A 250 2.20 17.56 1.37
CA LEU A 250 2.79 17.60 2.70
C LEU A 250 1.72 17.78 3.80
N ASN A 251 0.65 18.51 3.52
CA ASN A 251 -0.44 18.76 4.47
C ASN A 251 -1.49 17.63 4.48
N ALA A 252 -1.45 16.73 3.53
CA ALA A 252 -2.49 15.73 3.33
C ALA A 252 -2.66 14.74 4.49
N GLY A 253 -1.62 14.52 5.30
CA GLY A 253 -1.66 13.61 6.47
C GLY A 253 -2.02 14.26 7.81
N THR A 254 -2.24 15.58 7.87
CA THR A 254 -2.29 16.32 9.16
C THR A 254 -3.69 16.71 9.62
N MET A 255 -4.72 16.67 8.76
CA MET A 255 -6.05 17.14 9.13
C MET A 255 -6.87 16.05 9.80
N ARG A 256 -7.11 16.22 11.13
CA ARG A 256 -8.06 15.40 11.87
C ARG A 256 -9.48 15.69 11.41
N LYS A 257 -10.23 14.63 11.04
CA LYS A 257 -11.59 14.69 10.49
C LYS A 257 -12.60 13.96 11.37
N VAL A 258 -12.31 13.83 12.66
CA VAL A 258 -13.13 13.12 13.63
C VAL A 258 -14.38 13.93 13.96
N ALA A 259 -15.56 13.34 13.80
CA ALA A 259 -16.81 13.96 14.22
C ALA A 259 -16.96 13.85 15.75
N PRO A 260 -17.48 14.85 16.48
CA PRO A 260 -17.72 14.72 17.91
C PRO A 260 -18.73 13.62 18.18
N LEU A 261 -18.48 12.81 19.23
CA LEU A 261 -19.43 11.80 19.67
C LEU A 261 -20.70 12.45 20.24
N PRO A 262 -21.86 11.79 20.13
CA PRO A 262 -23.08 12.18 20.85
C PRO A 262 -22.83 12.22 22.37
N ALA A 263 -23.60 13.01 23.11
CA ALA A 263 -23.40 13.19 24.56
C ALA A 263 -23.50 11.86 25.36
N ASN A 264 -24.37 10.92 24.93
CA ASN A 264 -24.52 9.60 25.52
C ASN A 264 -24.63 8.55 24.41
N PRO A 265 -23.51 8.14 23.80
CA PRO A 265 -23.54 7.20 22.69
C PRO A 265 -23.88 5.78 23.19
N ALA A 266 -24.89 5.15 22.58
CA ALA A 266 -25.26 3.76 22.89
C ALA A 266 -24.17 2.79 22.40
N THR A 267 -23.92 1.72 23.14
CA THR A 267 -23.06 0.63 22.67
C THR A 267 -23.78 -0.15 21.57
N VAL A 268 -23.20 -0.14 20.37
CA VAL A 268 -23.73 -0.84 19.18
C VAL A 268 -23.08 -2.20 18.95
N LEU A 269 -21.86 -2.40 19.48
CA LEU A 269 -21.15 -3.67 19.43
C LEU A 269 -20.47 -3.93 20.75
N LYS A 270 -20.55 -5.18 21.24
CA LYS A 270 -19.74 -5.68 22.34
C LYS A 270 -19.18 -7.04 21.95
N ALA A 271 -17.88 -7.14 21.90
CA ALA A 271 -17.14 -8.37 21.63
C ALA A 271 -16.55 -8.85 22.96
N GLU A 272 -16.78 -10.09 23.34
CA GLU A 272 -16.33 -10.68 24.59
C GLU A 272 -15.52 -11.95 24.31
N GLN A 273 -14.27 -11.95 24.73
CA GLN A 273 -13.35 -13.09 24.66
C GLN A 273 -13.24 -13.71 23.25
N ILE A 274 -13.23 -12.87 22.20
CA ILE A 274 -13.07 -13.34 20.82
C ILE A 274 -11.68 -13.95 20.66
N ALA A 275 -11.62 -15.24 20.34
CA ALA A 275 -10.38 -15.97 20.12
C ALA A 275 -10.46 -16.82 18.84
N PHE A 276 -9.32 -17.06 18.21
CA PHE A 276 -9.26 -17.86 16.98
C PHE A 276 -7.94 -18.60 16.85
N SER A 277 -8.02 -19.89 16.53
CA SER A 277 -6.86 -20.75 16.27
C SER A 277 -7.05 -21.53 14.98
N ILE A 278 -5.96 -21.78 14.27
CA ILE A 278 -5.94 -22.61 13.06
C ILE A 278 -5.14 -23.89 13.31
N LYS A 279 -5.51 -24.96 12.62
CA LYS A 279 -4.75 -26.21 12.62
C LYS A 279 -3.70 -26.16 11.52
N GLU A 280 -2.44 -25.97 11.90
CA GLU A 280 -1.31 -26.01 10.97
C GLU A 280 -0.72 -27.42 10.91
N SER A 281 -0.39 -27.89 9.70
CA SER A 281 0.23 -29.21 9.52
C SER A 281 1.72 -29.12 9.89
N ASP A 282 2.12 -29.82 10.93
CA ASP A 282 3.51 -29.98 11.38
C ASP A 282 4.04 -31.34 10.90
N GLY A 283 4.39 -31.40 9.62
CA GLY A 283 4.81 -32.63 8.94
C GLY A 283 3.63 -33.52 8.47
N TRP A 284 3.91 -34.75 8.05
CA TRP A 284 2.94 -35.64 7.37
C TRP A 284 1.80 -36.15 8.28
N PHE A 285 1.97 -36.11 9.62
CA PHE A 285 0.99 -36.72 10.53
C PHE A 285 0.65 -35.90 11.79
N LYS A 286 1.27 -34.73 12.01
CA LYS A 286 0.99 -33.90 13.19
C LYS A 286 0.28 -32.61 12.78
N LYS A 287 -0.84 -32.31 13.45
CA LYS A 287 -1.49 -31.00 13.41
C LYS A 287 -1.16 -30.28 14.71
N ARG A 288 -0.70 -29.04 14.61
CA ARG A 288 -0.48 -28.16 15.76
C ARG A 288 -1.50 -27.02 15.70
N ASP A 289 -2.12 -26.72 16.82
CA ASP A 289 -2.97 -25.56 16.93
C ASP A 289 -2.08 -24.31 17.02
N LYS A 290 -2.30 -23.37 16.09
CA LYS A 290 -1.63 -22.08 16.06
C LYS A 290 -2.67 -21.02 16.40
N THR A 291 -2.52 -20.39 17.57
CA THR A 291 -3.38 -19.29 17.99
C THR A 291 -3.05 -18.05 17.18
N ILE A 292 -4.05 -17.50 16.52
CA ILE A 292 -3.97 -16.24 15.75
C ILE A 292 -4.52 -15.08 16.56
N LEU A 293 -5.63 -15.30 17.29
CA LEU A 293 -6.19 -14.33 18.22
C LEU A 293 -6.27 -14.98 19.60
N ASN A 294 -5.64 -14.36 20.58
CA ASN A 294 -5.87 -14.62 21.99
C ASN A 294 -7.23 -13.99 22.39
N PRO A 295 -7.83 -14.36 23.51
CA PRO A 295 -9.08 -13.77 23.94
C PRO A 295 -9.05 -12.25 23.98
N ILE A 296 -9.82 -11.59 23.10
CA ILE A 296 -9.92 -10.14 22.93
C ILE A 296 -11.35 -9.71 23.30
N SER A 297 -11.47 -8.66 24.12
CA SER A 297 -12.76 -8.05 24.46
C SER A 297 -12.69 -6.55 24.22
N PHE A 298 -13.71 -5.98 23.58
CA PHE A 298 -13.86 -4.55 23.33
C PHE A 298 -15.32 -4.18 23.07
N ASP A 299 -15.63 -2.90 23.13
CA ASP A 299 -16.92 -2.33 22.77
C ASP A 299 -16.79 -1.24 21.70
N LEU A 300 -17.89 -0.94 21.03
CA LEU A 300 -18.00 0.13 20.05
C LEU A 300 -19.29 0.91 20.27
N LYS A 301 -19.21 2.22 20.29
CA LYS A 301 -20.34 3.12 20.51
C LYS A 301 -20.89 3.68 19.20
N SER A 302 -22.16 4.07 19.18
CA SER A 302 -22.77 4.73 18.02
C SER A 302 -22.02 6.01 17.66
N GLY A 303 -21.70 6.18 16.37
CA GLY A 303 -20.90 7.32 15.89
C GLY A 303 -19.41 7.24 16.20
N GLU A 304 -18.95 6.22 16.92
CA GLU A 304 -17.53 6.02 17.25
C GLU A 304 -16.77 5.39 16.09
N THR A 305 -15.51 5.78 15.92
CA THR A 305 -14.52 5.08 15.10
C THR A 305 -13.46 4.47 16.01
N LEU A 306 -13.37 3.13 16.02
CA LEU A 306 -12.29 2.37 16.65
C LEU A 306 -11.24 2.02 15.60
N GLY A 307 -10.05 2.60 15.73
CA GLY A 307 -8.89 2.26 14.89
C GLY A 307 -8.18 1.02 15.42
N ILE A 308 -7.84 0.06 14.56
CA ILE A 308 -7.05 -1.11 14.91
C ILE A 308 -5.72 -1.05 14.17
N ILE A 309 -4.61 -0.97 14.91
CA ILE A 309 -3.25 -0.88 14.39
C ILE A 309 -2.38 -2.04 14.87
N GLY A 310 -1.28 -2.29 14.15
CA GLY A 310 -0.30 -3.34 14.45
C GLY A 310 0.41 -3.81 13.18
N GLU A 311 1.47 -4.58 13.33
CA GLU A 311 2.23 -5.15 12.21
C GLU A 311 1.40 -6.13 11.36
N SER A 312 1.88 -6.42 10.15
CA SER A 312 1.26 -7.43 9.28
C SER A 312 1.28 -8.81 9.96
N GLY A 313 0.16 -9.52 9.87
CA GLY A 313 0.03 -10.86 10.48
C GLY A 313 -0.27 -10.88 11.99
N CYS A 314 -0.39 -9.74 12.67
CA CYS A 314 -0.72 -9.71 14.11
C CYS A 314 -2.19 -10.07 14.43
N GLY A 315 -3.05 -10.30 13.41
CA GLY A 315 -4.43 -10.76 13.59
C GLY A 315 -5.54 -9.74 13.28
N LYS A 316 -5.23 -8.52 12.80
CA LYS A 316 -6.24 -7.46 12.53
C LYS A 316 -7.38 -7.90 11.61
N THR A 317 -7.07 -8.37 10.41
CA THR A 317 -8.06 -8.89 9.45
C THR A 317 -8.78 -10.13 9.99
N THR A 318 -8.11 -10.95 10.80
CA THR A 318 -8.73 -12.11 11.45
C THR A 318 -9.77 -11.64 12.49
N LEU A 319 -9.44 -10.60 13.27
CA LEU A 319 -10.39 -9.99 14.22
C LEU A 319 -11.60 -9.39 13.49
N ALA A 320 -11.38 -8.66 12.37
CA ALA A 320 -12.47 -8.16 11.53
C ALA A 320 -13.38 -9.28 11.03
N LYS A 321 -12.80 -10.39 10.52
CA LYS A 321 -13.57 -11.56 10.06
C LYS A 321 -14.32 -12.25 11.19
N ALA A 322 -13.75 -12.33 12.39
CA ALA A 322 -14.41 -12.86 13.58
C ALA A 322 -15.62 -12.00 13.99
N VAL A 323 -15.44 -10.67 14.04
CA VAL A 323 -16.53 -9.71 14.31
C VAL A 323 -17.65 -9.78 13.27
N MET A 324 -17.31 -10.02 12.01
CA MET A 324 -18.27 -10.23 10.91
C MET A 324 -18.89 -11.64 10.89
N HIS A 325 -18.46 -12.52 11.81
CA HIS A 325 -18.85 -13.93 11.83
C HIS A 325 -18.62 -14.64 10.47
N LEU A 326 -17.49 -14.30 9.82
CA LEU A 326 -17.03 -14.92 8.56
C LEU A 326 -16.11 -16.11 8.83
N ILE A 327 -15.62 -16.24 10.05
CA ILE A 327 -14.84 -17.37 10.56
C ILE A 327 -15.46 -17.86 11.87
N ASP A 328 -15.29 -19.14 12.14
CA ASP A 328 -15.78 -19.76 13.37
C ASP A 328 -14.80 -19.45 14.50
N SER A 329 -15.14 -18.47 15.33
CA SER A 329 -14.32 -17.96 16.45
C SER A 329 -14.98 -18.27 17.78
N GLU A 330 -14.16 -18.42 18.83
CA GLU A 330 -14.63 -18.52 20.21
C GLU A 330 -15.07 -17.15 20.73
N GLY A 331 -15.84 -17.13 21.83
CA GLY A 331 -16.31 -15.91 22.46
C GLY A 331 -17.76 -15.57 22.12
N SER A 332 -18.19 -14.37 22.48
CA SER A 332 -19.54 -13.87 22.21
C SER A 332 -19.55 -12.50 21.56
N LEU A 333 -20.55 -12.27 20.73
CA LEU A 333 -20.77 -11.00 20.04
C LEU A 333 -22.19 -10.52 20.30
N ILE A 334 -22.32 -9.27 20.77
CA ILE A 334 -23.60 -8.62 21.02
C ILE A 334 -23.67 -7.41 20.08
N VAL A 335 -24.70 -7.35 19.25
CA VAL A 335 -24.94 -6.27 18.27
C VAL A 335 -26.27 -5.59 18.63
N ASN A 336 -26.24 -4.28 18.84
CA ASN A 336 -27.41 -3.49 19.26
C ASN A 336 -28.15 -4.05 20.49
N GLY A 337 -27.40 -4.62 21.46
CA GLY A 337 -27.95 -5.23 22.67
C GLY A 337 -28.49 -6.64 22.50
N GLU A 338 -28.43 -7.22 21.29
CA GLU A 338 -28.87 -8.59 21.02
C GLU A 338 -27.66 -9.51 20.77
N PRO A 339 -27.66 -10.74 21.31
CA PRO A 339 -26.66 -11.74 20.94
C PRO A 339 -26.65 -11.98 19.43
N TRP A 340 -25.46 -12.25 18.89
CA TRP A 340 -25.29 -12.45 17.45
C TRP A 340 -26.25 -13.51 16.89
N LYS A 341 -26.91 -13.14 15.80
CA LYS A 341 -27.74 -14.00 14.97
C LYS A 341 -27.64 -13.59 13.51
N ARG A 342 -27.95 -14.49 12.58
CA ARG A 342 -27.74 -14.28 11.13
C ARG A 342 -28.45 -13.03 10.60
N GLU A 343 -29.60 -12.69 11.15
CA GLU A 343 -30.42 -11.54 10.76
C GLU A 343 -29.71 -10.21 11.04
N LEU A 344 -28.83 -10.17 12.06
CA LEU A 344 -28.04 -8.98 12.41
C LEU A 344 -26.92 -8.66 11.40
N ARG A 345 -26.67 -9.53 10.39
CA ARG A 345 -25.75 -9.22 9.30
C ARG A 345 -26.11 -7.95 8.55
N ARG A 346 -27.38 -7.55 8.53
CA ARG A 346 -27.80 -6.26 7.97
C ARG A 346 -27.21 -5.09 8.76
N GLU A 347 -27.12 -5.20 10.08
CA GLU A 347 -26.69 -4.12 10.98
C GLU A 347 -25.17 -3.89 10.95
N ILE A 348 -24.40 -4.89 10.48
CA ILE A 348 -22.94 -4.84 10.39
C ILE A 348 -22.49 -5.24 9.00
N GLN A 349 -21.77 -4.36 8.33
CA GLN A 349 -21.27 -4.59 6.96
C GLN A 349 -19.76 -4.39 6.89
N MET A 350 -19.13 -4.91 5.84
CA MET A 350 -17.68 -4.85 5.68
C MET A 350 -17.28 -4.33 4.30
N VAL A 351 -16.26 -3.47 4.30
CA VAL A 351 -15.48 -3.10 3.12
C VAL A 351 -14.15 -3.84 3.20
N PHE A 352 -13.88 -4.70 2.23
CA PHE A 352 -12.68 -5.54 2.19
C PHE A 352 -11.46 -4.79 1.67
N GLN A 353 -10.28 -5.25 2.06
CA GLN A 353 -8.97 -4.70 1.67
C GLN A 353 -8.76 -4.64 0.16
N ASP A 354 -9.20 -5.66 -0.58
CA ASP A 354 -9.17 -5.69 -2.04
C ASP A 354 -10.59 -5.59 -2.60
N PRO A 355 -11.04 -4.37 -2.96
CA PRO A 355 -12.38 -4.21 -3.54
C PRO A 355 -12.50 -4.89 -4.91
N PHE A 356 -11.39 -5.04 -5.66
CA PHE A 356 -11.43 -5.71 -6.96
C PHE A 356 -11.70 -7.21 -6.83
N GLY A 357 -10.98 -7.89 -5.95
CA GLY A 357 -11.20 -9.31 -5.64
C GLY A 357 -12.56 -9.58 -4.96
N ALA A 358 -13.15 -8.55 -4.32
CA ALA A 358 -14.45 -8.65 -3.68
C ALA A 358 -15.65 -8.46 -4.62
N PHE A 359 -15.45 -8.05 -5.87
CA PHE A 359 -16.51 -7.89 -6.87
C PHE A 359 -16.55 -9.07 -7.84
N ASN A 360 -17.76 -9.48 -8.19
CA ASN A 360 -17.94 -10.42 -9.31
C ASN A 360 -17.72 -9.65 -10.63
N PRO A 361 -16.70 -9.99 -11.44
CA PRO A 361 -16.37 -9.25 -12.67
C PRO A 361 -17.45 -9.35 -13.77
N ARG A 362 -18.40 -10.27 -13.61
CA ARG A 362 -19.53 -10.48 -14.53
C ARG A 362 -20.79 -9.70 -14.16
N MET A 363 -20.80 -9.02 -13.01
CA MET A 363 -21.92 -8.20 -12.55
C MET A 363 -21.62 -6.73 -12.85
N ASN A 364 -22.63 -6.01 -13.36
CA ASN A 364 -22.54 -4.55 -13.47
C ASN A 364 -22.69 -3.88 -12.10
N VAL A 365 -22.57 -2.56 -12.05
CA VAL A 365 -22.66 -1.79 -10.79
C VAL A 365 -24.03 -1.94 -10.13
N PHE A 366 -25.12 -1.88 -10.92
CA PHE A 366 -26.47 -2.06 -10.37
C PHE A 366 -26.62 -3.40 -9.67
N ASP A 367 -26.22 -4.49 -10.33
CA ASP A 367 -26.32 -5.84 -9.76
C ASP A 367 -25.42 -6.01 -8.54
N THR A 368 -24.20 -5.45 -8.59
CA THR A 368 -23.22 -5.51 -7.50
C THR A 368 -23.72 -4.79 -6.23
N VAL A 369 -24.28 -3.60 -6.36
CA VAL A 369 -24.75 -2.80 -5.22
C VAL A 369 -26.09 -3.31 -4.70
N SER A 370 -27.02 -3.69 -5.61
CA SER A 370 -28.33 -4.18 -5.23
C SER A 370 -28.33 -5.61 -4.65
N GLU A 371 -27.21 -6.34 -4.73
CA GLU A 371 -27.12 -7.72 -4.20
C GLU A 371 -27.51 -7.81 -2.72
N ALA A 372 -27.02 -6.87 -1.90
CA ALA A 372 -27.35 -6.81 -0.49
C ALA A 372 -28.85 -6.57 -0.25
N LEU A 373 -29.51 -5.73 -1.07
CA LEU A 373 -30.97 -5.53 -0.97
C LEU A 373 -31.76 -6.80 -1.34
N ARG A 374 -31.34 -7.52 -2.38
CA ARG A 374 -31.98 -8.79 -2.76
C ARG A 374 -31.93 -9.84 -1.65
N VAL A 375 -30.87 -9.82 -0.84
CA VAL A 375 -30.71 -10.76 0.29
C VAL A 375 -31.53 -10.32 1.51
N HIS A 376 -31.50 -9.02 1.84
CA HIS A 376 -32.09 -8.51 3.07
C HIS A 376 -33.52 -7.98 2.93
N GLU A 377 -33.93 -7.62 1.71
CA GLU A 377 -35.25 -7.08 1.38
C GLU A 377 -35.77 -7.73 0.08
N PRO A 378 -35.99 -9.08 0.05
CA PRO A 378 -36.30 -9.82 -1.18
C PRO A 378 -37.59 -9.39 -1.86
N GLU A 379 -38.55 -8.85 -1.09
CA GLU A 379 -39.83 -8.36 -1.60
C GLU A 379 -39.76 -6.96 -2.24
N MET A 380 -38.56 -6.30 -2.24
CA MET A 380 -38.42 -4.96 -2.78
C MET A 380 -38.61 -4.93 -4.30
N PRO A 381 -39.50 -4.06 -4.83
CA PRO A 381 -39.67 -3.89 -6.26
C PRO A 381 -38.37 -3.42 -6.94
N ARG A 382 -38.12 -3.90 -8.17
CA ARG A 382 -36.89 -3.57 -8.91
C ARG A 382 -36.72 -2.07 -9.15
N GLU A 383 -37.81 -1.33 -9.36
CA GLU A 383 -37.76 0.14 -9.53
C GLU A 383 -37.31 0.85 -8.26
N GLU A 384 -37.81 0.44 -7.11
CA GLU A 384 -37.39 0.96 -5.80
C GLU A 384 -35.93 0.61 -5.52
N MET A 385 -35.52 -0.61 -5.84
CA MET A 385 -34.13 -1.03 -5.74
C MET A 385 -33.22 -0.16 -6.63
N ARG A 386 -33.64 0.14 -7.86
CA ARG A 386 -32.89 1.02 -8.78
C ARG A 386 -32.75 2.42 -8.19
N ARG A 387 -33.84 3.00 -7.70
CA ARG A 387 -33.82 4.33 -7.07
C ARG A 387 -32.85 4.38 -5.88
N ARG A 388 -32.86 3.37 -5.00
CA ARG A 388 -31.93 3.31 -3.87
C ARG A 388 -30.46 3.17 -4.31
N VAL A 389 -30.21 2.39 -5.35
CA VAL A 389 -28.84 2.28 -5.90
C VAL A 389 -28.39 3.62 -6.47
N GLU A 390 -29.23 4.33 -7.23
CA GLU A 390 -28.92 5.67 -7.75
C GLU A 390 -28.62 6.67 -6.63
N GLU A 391 -29.44 6.68 -5.57
CA GLU A 391 -29.21 7.52 -4.39
C GLU A 391 -27.87 7.24 -3.72
N VAL A 392 -27.53 5.97 -3.48
CA VAL A 392 -26.28 5.59 -2.86
C VAL A 392 -25.08 5.91 -3.76
N LEU A 393 -25.16 5.69 -5.07
CA LEU A 393 -24.08 6.05 -5.98
C LEU A 393 -23.81 7.58 -5.96
N LYS A 394 -24.86 8.38 -5.91
CA LYS A 394 -24.75 9.84 -5.76
C LYS A 394 -24.08 10.22 -4.44
N GLN A 395 -24.46 9.57 -3.32
CA GLN A 395 -23.86 9.82 -2.00
C GLN A 395 -22.37 9.52 -1.97
N VAL A 396 -21.93 8.45 -2.62
CA VAL A 396 -20.50 8.13 -2.70
C VAL A 396 -19.77 8.91 -3.81
N GLY A 397 -20.45 9.79 -4.54
CA GLY A 397 -19.86 10.63 -5.59
C GLY A 397 -19.48 9.86 -6.85
N LEU A 398 -20.22 8.82 -7.20
CA LEU A 398 -20.13 8.15 -8.49
C LEU A 398 -21.15 8.73 -9.47
N PRO A 399 -20.82 8.77 -10.78
CA PRO A 399 -21.71 9.33 -11.80
C PRO A 399 -22.95 8.45 -12.02
N GLU A 400 -24.07 9.06 -12.45
CA GLU A 400 -25.35 8.36 -12.66
C GLU A 400 -25.26 7.28 -13.76
N ASP A 401 -24.41 7.49 -14.78
CA ASP A 401 -24.16 6.50 -15.86
C ASP A 401 -23.34 5.29 -15.40
N ALA A 402 -22.92 5.25 -14.12
CA ALA A 402 -22.17 4.14 -13.56
C ALA A 402 -22.96 2.83 -13.50
N LEU A 403 -24.31 2.88 -13.43
CA LEU A 403 -25.17 1.71 -13.18
C LEU A 403 -24.92 0.52 -14.11
N GLU A 404 -24.76 0.79 -15.40
CA GLU A 404 -24.60 -0.25 -16.43
C GLU A 404 -23.13 -0.62 -16.68
N ARG A 405 -22.18 0.08 -16.04
CA ARG A 405 -20.76 -0.20 -16.16
C ARG A 405 -20.36 -1.40 -15.30
N TYR A 406 -19.24 -2.01 -15.66
CA TYR A 406 -18.63 -3.10 -14.88
C TYR A 406 -17.54 -2.57 -13.96
N PRO A 407 -17.26 -3.22 -12.80
CA PRO A 407 -16.26 -2.77 -11.84
C PRO A 407 -14.85 -2.54 -12.44
N HIS A 408 -14.47 -3.30 -13.46
CA HIS A 408 -13.16 -3.13 -14.12
C HIS A 408 -13.01 -1.82 -14.91
N ALA A 409 -14.12 -1.14 -15.24
CA ALA A 409 -14.09 0.15 -15.94
C ALA A 409 -13.80 1.36 -15.03
N PHE A 410 -13.67 1.13 -13.72
CA PHE A 410 -13.46 2.19 -12.72
C PHE A 410 -12.01 2.26 -12.25
N SER A 411 -11.56 3.47 -11.88
CA SER A 411 -10.28 3.68 -11.19
C SER A 411 -10.28 3.06 -9.78
N GLY A 412 -9.12 2.91 -9.15
CA GLY A 412 -8.99 2.37 -7.79
C GLY A 412 -9.89 3.11 -6.78
N GLY A 413 -9.82 4.45 -6.75
CA GLY A 413 -10.65 5.26 -5.86
C GLY A 413 -12.16 5.17 -6.17
N GLN A 414 -12.55 5.04 -7.43
CA GLN A 414 -13.94 4.82 -7.80
C GLN A 414 -14.43 3.42 -7.39
N ARG A 415 -13.60 2.39 -7.50
CA ARG A 415 -13.91 1.04 -7.00
C ARG A 415 -14.08 1.02 -5.48
N GLN A 416 -13.26 1.78 -4.76
CA GLN A 416 -13.40 1.91 -3.31
C GLN A 416 -14.74 2.57 -2.95
N ARG A 417 -15.14 3.64 -3.64
CA ARG A 417 -16.45 4.26 -3.48
C ARG A 417 -17.59 3.28 -3.78
N LEU A 418 -17.43 2.44 -4.81
CA LEU A 418 -18.39 1.38 -5.13
C LEU A 418 -18.50 0.32 -4.01
N ALA A 419 -17.37 -0.07 -3.41
CA ALA A 419 -17.37 -1.00 -2.27
C ALA A 419 -18.07 -0.41 -1.04
N ILE A 420 -17.85 0.88 -0.78
CA ILE A 420 -18.57 1.61 0.27
C ILE A 420 -20.07 1.67 -0.05
N ALA A 421 -20.47 2.00 -1.30
CA ALA A 421 -21.87 2.03 -1.73
C ALA A 421 -22.57 0.68 -1.47
N ARG A 422 -21.93 -0.44 -1.87
CA ARG A 422 -22.44 -1.80 -1.62
C ARG A 422 -22.65 -2.08 -0.13
N ALA A 423 -21.76 -1.59 0.72
CA ALA A 423 -21.84 -1.82 2.16
C ALA A 423 -22.93 -0.96 2.82
N ILE A 424 -23.12 0.29 2.40
CA ILE A 424 -24.07 1.22 3.05
C ILE A 424 -25.50 1.15 2.52
N ILE A 425 -25.74 0.47 1.37
CA ILE A 425 -27.08 0.39 0.73
C ILE A 425 -28.18 -0.18 1.64
N VAL A 426 -27.80 -1.09 2.55
CA VAL A 426 -28.71 -1.69 3.53
C VAL A 426 -28.87 -0.86 4.82
N ARG A 427 -28.23 0.33 4.87
CA ARG A 427 -28.19 1.25 6.03
C ARG A 427 -27.77 0.55 7.32
N PRO A 428 -26.55 -0.02 7.35
CA PRO A 428 -26.04 -0.66 8.57
C PRO A 428 -25.83 0.36 9.69
N LYS A 429 -25.64 -0.11 10.92
CA LYS A 429 -25.18 0.72 12.05
C LYS A 429 -23.68 0.67 12.24
N ILE A 430 -23.07 -0.44 11.81
CA ILE A 430 -21.64 -0.68 11.99
C ILE A 430 -21.01 -0.98 10.62
N LEU A 431 -19.89 -0.33 10.33
CA LEU A 431 -19.11 -0.57 9.13
C LEU A 431 -17.68 -0.97 9.52
N VAL A 432 -17.29 -2.18 9.15
CA VAL A 432 -15.91 -2.67 9.30
C VAL A 432 -15.15 -2.35 8.02
N LEU A 433 -14.06 -1.60 8.15
CA LEU A 433 -13.23 -1.11 7.06
C LEU A 433 -11.84 -1.74 7.17
N ASP A 434 -11.59 -2.75 6.37
CA ASP A 434 -10.28 -3.42 6.34
C ASP A 434 -9.39 -2.78 5.27
N GLU A 435 -8.44 -1.96 5.69
CA GLU A 435 -7.52 -1.21 4.85
C GLU A 435 -8.19 -0.42 3.71
N PRO A 436 -9.17 0.44 3.99
CA PRO A 436 -10.01 1.05 2.95
C PRO A 436 -9.27 2.03 2.03
N THR A 437 -8.02 2.35 2.31
CA THR A 437 -7.24 3.34 1.55
C THR A 437 -5.85 2.85 1.12
N SER A 438 -5.49 1.58 1.40
CA SER A 438 -4.13 1.05 1.22
C SER A 438 -3.62 1.05 -0.23
N ALA A 439 -4.53 0.98 -1.22
CA ALA A 439 -4.18 0.98 -2.64
C ALA A 439 -4.44 2.34 -3.33
N LEU A 440 -4.65 3.40 -2.55
CA LEU A 440 -5.01 4.72 -3.04
C LEU A 440 -3.86 5.71 -2.85
N ASP A 441 -3.72 6.64 -3.79
CA ASP A 441 -2.85 7.79 -3.59
C ASP A 441 -3.45 8.76 -2.55
N VAL A 442 -2.60 9.66 -2.06
CA VAL A 442 -2.91 10.59 -0.96
C VAL A 442 -4.17 11.42 -1.22
N GLN A 443 -4.42 11.85 -2.46
CA GLN A 443 -5.60 12.64 -2.81
C GLN A 443 -6.87 11.81 -2.73
N TRP A 444 -6.89 10.60 -3.30
CA TRP A 444 -8.03 9.69 -3.20
C TRP A 444 -8.26 9.22 -1.78
N GLN A 445 -7.19 8.97 -1.02
CA GLN A 445 -7.25 8.64 0.40
C GLN A 445 -7.99 9.72 1.20
N GLN A 446 -7.64 11.00 1.01
CA GLN A 446 -8.34 12.13 1.65
C GLN A 446 -9.82 12.16 1.29
N GLN A 447 -10.15 12.01 0.01
CA GLN A 447 -11.54 12.02 -0.45
C GLN A 447 -12.36 10.85 0.13
N ILE A 448 -11.75 9.68 0.32
CA ILE A 448 -12.42 8.55 0.99
C ILE A 448 -12.64 8.83 2.48
N LEU A 449 -11.66 9.42 3.17
CA LEU A 449 -11.81 9.80 4.58
C LEU A 449 -12.89 10.88 4.76
N GLU A 450 -12.98 11.85 3.86
CA GLU A 450 -14.05 12.86 3.85
C GLU A 450 -15.42 12.23 3.61
N LEU A 451 -15.52 11.32 2.65
CA LEU A 451 -16.74 10.56 2.39
C LEU A 451 -17.16 9.77 3.64
N LEU A 452 -16.26 9.01 4.26
CA LEU A 452 -16.56 8.23 5.47
C LEU A 452 -17.00 9.14 6.62
N SER A 453 -16.31 10.27 6.84
CA SER A 453 -16.70 11.24 7.87
C SER A 453 -18.08 11.85 7.60
N SER A 454 -18.44 12.15 6.35
CA SER A 454 -19.77 12.66 6.00
C SER A 454 -20.86 11.62 6.20
N LEU A 455 -20.64 10.38 5.78
CA LEU A 455 -21.55 9.25 5.99
C LEU A 455 -21.75 8.94 7.49
N GLN A 456 -20.68 9.02 8.29
CA GLN A 456 -20.75 8.86 9.73
C GLN A 456 -21.67 9.88 10.38
N LYS A 457 -21.52 11.17 10.00
CA LYS A 457 -22.37 12.26 10.50
C LYS A 457 -23.83 12.13 10.07
N GLU A 458 -24.05 11.73 8.82
CA GLU A 458 -25.39 11.63 8.24
C GLU A 458 -26.19 10.46 8.84
N TYR A 459 -25.54 9.29 8.99
CA TYR A 459 -26.21 8.05 9.39
C TYR A 459 -25.92 7.60 10.84
N GLY A 460 -25.05 8.31 11.59
CA GLY A 460 -24.64 7.88 12.93
C GLY A 460 -23.85 6.56 12.92
N LEU A 461 -23.14 6.27 11.82
CA LEU A 461 -22.41 5.03 11.65
C LEU A 461 -21.29 4.88 12.68
N ALA A 462 -21.14 3.69 13.23
CA ALA A 462 -19.97 3.30 14.00
C ALA A 462 -18.96 2.57 13.09
N PHE A 463 -17.68 2.88 13.22
CA PHE A 463 -16.64 2.27 12.38
C PHE A 463 -15.65 1.46 13.20
N ILE A 464 -15.29 0.29 12.68
CA ILE A 464 -14.03 -0.39 13.01
C ILE A 464 -13.14 -0.21 11.78
N ILE A 465 -12.05 0.52 11.91
CA ILE A 465 -11.11 0.76 10.81
C ILE A 465 -9.77 0.09 11.09
N ILE A 466 -9.33 -0.73 10.17
CA ILE A 466 -8.01 -1.35 10.17
C ILE A 466 -7.17 -0.64 9.14
N SER A 467 -6.00 -0.17 9.53
CA SER A 467 -5.01 0.38 8.60
C SER A 467 -3.60 0.16 9.15
N HIS A 468 -2.65 0.00 8.24
CA HIS A 468 -1.23 0.09 8.55
C HIS A 468 -0.72 1.54 8.45
N ASP A 469 -1.51 2.44 7.84
CA ASP A 469 -1.21 3.87 7.78
C ASP A 469 -1.73 4.58 9.04
N LEU A 470 -0.79 4.96 9.90
CA LEU A 470 -1.10 5.63 11.17
C LEU A 470 -1.69 7.03 10.98
N ALA A 471 -1.41 7.71 9.85
CA ALA A 471 -2.04 8.99 9.53
C ALA A 471 -3.54 8.83 9.28
N VAL A 472 -3.94 7.77 8.59
CA VAL A 472 -5.36 7.43 8.36
C VAL A 472 -6.07 7.19 9.69
N ILE A 473 -5.47 6.35 10.54
CA ILE A 473 -6.04 6.05 11.86
C ILE A 473 -6.20 7.33 12.70
N ARG A 474 -5.15 8.14 12.79
CA ARG A 474 -5.18 9.40 13.56
C ARG A 474 -6.19 10.40 12.99
N ALA A 475 -6.37 10.44 11.66
CA ALA A 475 -7.29 11.36 11.00
C ALA A 475 -8.76 11.10 11.32
N ILE A 476 -9.18 9.83 11.50
CA ILE A 476 -10.61 9.47 11.58
C ILE A 476 -11.00 8.76 12.89
N SER A 477 -10.05 8.27 13.70
CA SER A 477 -10.36 7.46 14.87
C SER A 477 -10.56 8.28 16.15
N HIS A 478 -11.56 7.88 16.94
CA HIS A 478 -11.79 8.39 18.29
C HIS A 478 -10.90 7.65 19.29
N ARG A 479 -10.89 6.33 19.18
CA ARG A 479 -10.14 5.40 20.04
C ARG A 479 -9.31 4.47 19.17
N VAL A 480 -8.17 4.04 19.69
CA VAL A 480 -7.23 3.13 19.00
C VAL A 480 -6.95 1.93 19.88
N MET A 481 -6.92 0.77 19.23
CA MET A 481 -6.50 -0.51 19.78
C MET A 481 -5.24 -0.97 19.06
N VAL A 482 -4.18 -1.24 19.79
CA VAL A 482 -2.90 -1.72 19.27
C VAL A 482 -2.80 -3.23 19.44
N LEU A 483 -2.71 -3.96 18.34
CA LEU A 483 -2.60 -5.42 18.31
C LEU A 483 -1.14 -5.86 18.09
N LYS A 484 -0.69 -6.81 18.90
CA LYS A 484 0.58 -7.54 18.72
C LYS A 484 0.37 -9.02 19.04
N ASP A 485 0.78 -9.90 18.12
CA ASP A 485 0.71 -11.37 18.30
C ASP A 485 -0.68 -11.86 18.79
N GLY A 486 -1.73 -11.31 18.20
CA GLY A 486 -3.12 -11.64 18.55
C GLY A 486 -3.59 -11.15 19.93
N LYS A 487 -2.90 -10.17 20.54
CA LYS A 487 -3.28 -9.57 21.84
C LYS A 487 -3.38 -8.07 21.73
N ILE A 488 -4.27 -7.46 22.52
CA ILE A 488 -4.27 -6.03 22.74
C ILE A 488 -3.08 -5.70 23.66
N VAL A 489 -2.18 -4.83 23.21
CA VAL A 489 -1.03 -4.35 23.99
C VAL A 489 -1.24 -2.94 24.51
N GLU A 490 -2.10 -2.19 23.85
CA GLU A 490 -2.50 -0.85 24.29
C GLU A 490 -3.86 -0.48 23.70
N GLU A 491 -4.68 0.26 24.45
CA GLU A 491 -5.96 0.78 23.99
C GLU A 491 -6.24 2.12 24.69
N GLY A 492 -6.80 3.08 23.97
CA GLY A 492 -7.12 4.37 24.54
C GLY A 492 -7.65 5.38 23.53
N GLU A 493 -7.89 6.60 24.00
CA GLU A 493 -8.20 7.72 23.13
C GLU A 493 -7.07 7.94 22.11
N CYS A 494 -7.43 8.14 20.85
CA CYS A 494 -6.49 8.17 19.75
C CYS A 494 -5.33 9.16 19.99
N GLU A 495 -5.62 10.42 20.34
CA GLU A 495 -4.57 11.42 20.57
C GLU A 495 -3.66 11.07 21.74
N ASN A 496 -4.21 10.48 22.82
CA ASN A 496 -3.41 10.09 23.98
C ASN A 496 -2.45 8.95 23.65
N VAL A 497 -2.89 7.93 22.91
CA VAL A 497 -2.04 6.81 22.48
C VAL A 497 -0.93 7.29 21.54
N PHE A 498 -1.22 8.25 20.66
CA PHE A 498 -0.21 8.79 19.74
C PHE A 498 0.78 9.75 20.42
N ALA A 499 0.32 10.56 21.39
CA ALA A 499 1.16 11.52 22.09
C ALA A 499 1.99 10.87 23.21
N ASN A 500 1.40 9.93 23.96
CA ASN A 500 1.99 9.33 25.15
C ASN A 500 1.83 7.79 25.13
N PRO A 501 2.41 7.08 24.17
CA PRO A 501 2.29 5.64 24.09
C PRO A 501 2.87 4.95 25.33
N SER A 502 2.09 4.10 25.98
CA SER A 502 2.49 3.38 27.19
C SER A 502 3.34 2.15 26.88
N SER A 503 3.06 1.47 25.77
CA SER A 503 3.76 0.28 25.31
C SER A 503 5.02 0.62 24.49
N ASP A 504 6.14 -0.08 24.75
CA ASP A 504 7.35 0.01 23.92
C ASP A 504 7.06 -0.33 22.44
N TYR A 505 6.18 -1.29 22.22
CA TYR A 505 5.77 -1.68 20.89
C TYR A 505 5.02 -0.54 20.17
N THR A 506 4.10 0.15 20.86
CA THR A 506 3.39 1.29 20.29
C THR A 506 4.35 2.44 20.00
N ARG A 507 5.32 2.72 20.90
CA ARG A 507 6.39 3.71 20.66
C ARG A 507 7.19 3.39 19.39
N HIS A 508 7.60 2.13 19.24
CA HIS A 508 8.31 1.65 18.05
C HIS A 508 7.47 1.83 16.78
N LEU A 509 6.20 1.46 16.82
CA LEU A 509 5.30 1.52 15.68
C LEU A 509 5.08 2.98 15.22
N ILE A 510 4.89 3.91 16.15
CA ILE A 510 4.73 5.35 15.88
C ILE A 510 6.05 5.97 15.35
N ALA A 511 7.19 5.64 15.98
CA ALA A 511 8.49 6.17 15.57
C ALA A 511 8.87 5.78 14.13
N HIS A 512 8.52 4.56 13.69
CA HIS A 512 8.83 4.09 12.35
C HIS A 512 7.87 4.63 11.28
N SER A 513 6.67 5.08 11.67
CA SER A 513 5.70 5.66 10.72
C SER A 513 6.04 7.08 10.26
N GLY A 514 7.08 7.70 10.79
CA GLY A 514 7.44 9.09 10.47
C GLY A 514 6.51 10.16 11.05
N HIS A 515 5.55 9.78 11.88
CA HIS A 515 4.58 10.67 12.53
C HIS A 515 5.00 11.07 13.95
N MET A 516 6.29 11.20 14.22
CA MET A 516 6.69 11.86 15.47
C MET A 516 6.10 13.27 15.50
N VAL A 517 5.38 13.55 16.55
CA VAL A 517 4.87 14.89 16.88
C VAL A 517 6.03 15.86 16.72
N GLN A 518 5.92 16.82 15.80
CA GLN A 518 6.72 18.03 15.92
C GLN A 518 6.36 18.62 17.28
N GLU A 519 7.26 18.50 18.26
CA GLU A 519 7.24 19.42 19.38
C GLU A 519 7.25 20.83 18.78
N ALA A 520 6.14 21.52 19.01
CA ALA A 520 6.07 22.94 18.73
C ALA A 520 7.19 23.62 19.52
N VAL A 521 8.21 24.12 18.80
CA VAL A 521 9.17 25.10 19.30
C VAL A 521 8.56 26.48 19.13
#